data_c256941411bf85b49bd5c1011c46001c
#
_entry.id   c256941411bf85b49bd5c1011c46001c
#
_cell.length_a   1.000
_cell.length_b   1.000
_cell.length_c   1.000
_cell.angle_alpha   90.00
_cell.angle_beta   90.00
_cell.angle_gamma   90.00
#
_symmetry.space_group_name_H-M   'P 1'
#
loop_
_entity.id
_entity.type
_entity.pdbx_description
1 polymer ?
#
loop_
_entity_poly.entity_id
_entity_poly.type
_entity_poly.pdbx_seq_one_letter_code
_entity_poly.pdbx_strand_id
1 'polypeptide(L)'
;MKYFVISFVTLLASCNLFQRAQPAGESVVVEEKQQQEEVFVPVEKELYVISPTALRYTVPDIHSDPEEEEHSFGNLFEIEAESEHFYKIKSNWDWYLRKEDMGSYEDIQFTKEVLEDVHFIGKWEGETFVDEKEGTTLSKYFTIDMISYEAYQKAKKNGYFPLLKDTLIKKKEGILSLPCSDTVVKLKDVEMTPQDDLEVYEYEGEMQPIHQYLIAGYYYEAGGKFFIDKRTGHKTEIESHPYLSPDGKYIITLGVTEMGGATAIALYKVLSKEPFAIELVVSAWISYWVAYEASKNRPTFFGKDGCLYVAIDALDSYEYNYKEEDKPCKYVRIKIK
;
A
#
# COMPACT_ATOMS: atom_id res chain seq x y z
N MET A 1 -0.54 21.82 42.25
CA MET A 1 -0.74 23.15 42.86
C MET A 1 0.55 23.94 42.80
N LYS A 2 0.68 24.84 41.83
CA LYS A 2 1.53 26.03 41.83
C LYS A 2 1.21 26.80 40.55
N TYR A 3 0.46 27.87 40.73
CA TYR A 3 0.13 28.86 39.68
C TYR A 3 1.36 29.72 39.44
N PHE A 4 1.64 30.02 38.15
CA PHE A 4 2.54 31.10 37.77
C PHE A 4 1.76 32.12 36.94
N VAL A 5 1.57 33.27 37.57
CA VAL A 5 1.01 34.50 37.02
C VAL A 5 2.19 35.25 36.38
N ILE A 6 2.11 35.64 35.12
CA ILE A 6 3.01 36.60 34.52
C ILE A 6 2.21 37.81 34.05
N SER A 7 2.70 38.90 34.53
CA SER A 7 2.17 40.26 34.52
C SER A 7 2.33 40.93 33.16
N PHE A 8 1.32 41.65 32.75
CA PHE A 8 1.35 42.63 31.68
C PHE A 8 2.20 43.84 32.10
N VAL A 9 3.12 44.26 31.21
CA VAL A 9 3.76 45.57 31.27
C VAL A 9 3.45 46.32 29.98
N THR A 10 2.58 47.30 30.08
CA THR A 10 2.33 48.33 29.10
C THR A 10 3.45 49.37 29.14
N LEU A 11 4.05 49.69 28.01
CA LEU A 11 4.89 50.89 27.86
C LEU A 11 4.37 51.74 26.71
N LEU A 12 3.79 52.84 27.11
CA LEU A 12 3.50 54.03 26.30
C LEU A 12 4.74 54.94 26.23
N ALA A 13 5.05 55.45 25.09
CA ALA A 13 5.68 56.75 24.76
C ALA A 13 6.45 56.61 23.45
N SER A 14 6.53 57.54 22.54
CA SER A 14 6.09 58.93 22.37
C SER A 14 6.34 59.29 20.90
N CYS A 15 5.56 60.25 20.42
CA CYS A 15 5.66 60.89 19.13
C CYS A 15 7.06 61.47 18.85
N ASN A 16 7.53 61.28 17.60
CA ASN A 16 8.37 62.28 16.95
C ASN A 16 8.05 62.38 15.48
N LEU A 17 7.56 63.57 15.11
CA LEU A 17 7.39 64.01 13.73
C LEU A 17 8.76 64.10 13.03
N PHE A 18 8.88 63.39 11.93
CA PHE A 18 9.79 63.75 10.83
C PHE A 18 9.04 63.62 9.51
N GLN A 19 8.59 64.79 9.01
CA GLN A 19 8.18 64.93 7.63
C GLN A 19 9.41 64.73 6.74
N ARG A 20 9.38 63.64 5.96
CA ARG A 20 10.30 63.50 4.83
C ARG A 20 9.47 63.27 3.56
N ALA A 21 9.73 64.08 2.55
CA ALA A 21 9.08 64.11 1.25
C ALA A 21 8.94 62.73 0.64
N GLN A 22 7.73 62.36 0.20
CA GLN A 22 7.46 61.21 -0.66
C GLN A 22 7.99 61.50 -2.07
N PRO A 23 8.75 60.58 -2.67
CA PRO A 23 8.89 60.59 -4.12
C PRO A 23 7.58 60.04 -4.73
N ALA A 24 7.21 60.58 -5.87
CA ALA A 24 6.02 60.25 -6.63
C ALA A 24 5.85 58.72 -6.79
N GLY A 25 4.71 58.21 -6.33
CA GLY A 25 4.39 56.81 -6.42
C GLY A 25 4.22 56.40 -7.88
N GLU A 26 4.98 55.38 -8.29
CA GLU A 26 4.58 54.49 -9.35
C GLU A 26 3.33 53.76 -8.87
N SER A 27 2.21 54.00 -9.53
CA SER A 27 1.00 53.23 -9.36
C SER A 27 1.30 51.80 -9.83
N VAL A 28 1.54 50.90 -8.89
CA VAL A 28 1.48 49.46 -9.17
C VAL A 28 0.04 49.20 -9.57
N VAL A 29 -0.21 49.07 -10.87
CA VAL A 29 -1.45 48.51 -11.38
C VAL A 29 -1.45 47.04 -10.93
N VAL A 30 -2.12 46.77 -9.83
CA VAL A 30 -2.50 45.41 -9.48
C VAL A 30 -3.53 45.02 -10.56
N GLU A 31 -3.11 44.26 -11.55
CA GLU A 31 -4.05 43.57 -12.41
C GLU A 31 -4.92 42.71 -11.50
N GLU A 32 -6.14 43.15 -11.22
CA GLU A 32 -7.21 42.27 -10.71
C GLU A 32 -7.39 41.20 -11.78
N LYS A 33 -6.82 40.03 -11.57
CA LYS A 33 -7.15 38.83 -12.34
C LYS A 33 -8.66 38.63 -12.17
N GLN A 34 -9.40 38.90 -13.25
CA GLN A 34 -10.82 38.61 -13.29
C GLN A 34 -10.99 37.12 -12.97
N GLN A 35 -11.56 36.85 -11.82
CA GLN A 35 -11.95 35.52 -11.39
C GLN A 35 -13.01 35.07 -12.39
N GLN A 36 -12.67 34.11 -13.23
CA GLN A 36 -13.59 33.57 -14.21
C GLN A 36 -14.53 32.62 -13.44
N GLU A 37 -15.78 33.02 -13.26
CA GLU A 37 -16.77 32.26 -12.53
C GLU A 37 -17.10 30.98 -13.31
N GLU A 38 -16.82 29.82 -12.71
CA GLU A 38 -17.10 28.51 -13.29
C GLU A 38 -18.61 28.27 -13.36
N VAL A 39 -19.12 28.00 -14.55
CA VAL A 39 -20.55 27.71 -14.77
C VAL A 39 -20.77 26.20 -14.74
N PHE A 40 -21.47 25.70 -13.73
CA PHE A 40 -21.74 24.29 -13.54
C PHE A 40 -23.02 23.85 -14.26
N VAL A 41 -22.92 22.72 -14.96
CA VAL A 41 -24.03 22.03 -15.58
C VAL A 41 -24.27 20.72 -14.81
N PRO A 42 -25.51 20.42 -14.36
CA PRO A 42 -25.80 19.16 -13.69
C PRO A 42 -25.47 17.94 -14.56
N VAL A 43 -24.84 16.94 -13.97
CA VAL A 43 -24.54 15.65 -14.59
C VAL A 43 -24.72 14.54 -13.54
N GLU A 44 -24.85 13.31 -14.02
CA GLU A 44 -24.88 12.11 -13.15
C GLU A 44 -23.95 11.08 -13.76
N LYS A 45 -22.78 10.91 -13.16
CA LYS A 45 -21.76 9.94 -13.58
C LYS A 45 -20.83 9.58 -12.45
N GLU A 46 -20.13 8.45 -12.60
CA GLU A 46 -19.10 7.98 -11.69
C GLU A 46 -17.75 8.09 -12.40
N LEU A 47 -16.76 8.67 -11.72
CA LEU A 47 -15.40 8.83 -12.23
C LEU A 47 -14.38 8.47 -11.15
N TYR A 48 -13.27 7.90 -11.60
CA TYR A 48 -12.11 7.62 -10.77
C TYR A 48 -11.13 8.78 -10.75
N VAL A 49 -10.45 8.97 -9.64
CA VAL A 49 -9.25 9.82 -9.58
C VAL A 49 -8.11 9.07 -10.28
N ILE A 50 -7.63 9.62 -11.38
CA ILE A 50 -6.61 8.97 -12.24
C ILE A 50 -5.20 9.54 -12.06
N SER A 51 -5.06 10.63 -11.31
CA SER A 51 -3.79 11.29 -11.01
C SER A 51 -3.39 11.07 -9.55
N PRO A 52 -2.15 10.60 -9.26
CA PRO A 52 -1.67 10.45 -7.89
C PRO A 52 -1.42 11.80 -7.19
N THR A 53 -1.43 12.90 -7.95
CA THR A 53 -1.26 14.27 -7.44
C THR A 53 -2.56 15.07 -7.49
N ALA A 54 -3.70 14.41 -7.66
CA ALA A 54 -5.00 15.04 -7.64
C ALA A 54 -5.24 15.74 -6.29
N LEU A 55 -5.71 16.98 -6.34
CA LEU A 55 -5.97 17.78 -5.17
C LEU A 55 -7.45 18.16 -5.13
N ARG A 56 -7.98 18.21 -3.93
CA ARG A 56 -9.36 18.60 -3.66
C ARG A 56 -9.44 20.10 -3.43
N TYR A 57 -10.50 20.71 -3.94
CA TYR A 57 -10.78 22.14 -3.82
C TYR A 57 -12.12 22.38 -3.15
N THR A 58 -12.22 23.39 -2.30
CA THR A 58 -13.49 23.90 -1.75
C THR A 58 -14.09 25.03 -2.57
N VAL A 59 -13.28 25.62 -3.46
CA VAL A 59 -13.71 26.65 -4.40
C VAL A 59 -13.25 26.24 -5.80
N PRO A 60 -14.14 26.25 -6.81
CA PRO A 60 -13.79 25.85 -8.17
C PRO A 60 -13.05 26.99 -8.91
N ASP A 61 -11.85 27.29 -8.48
CA ASP A 61 -10.96 28.28 -9.07
C ASP A 61 -9.59 27.63 -9.30
N ILE A 62 -9.12 27.63 -10.54
CA ILE A 62 -7.82 27.05 -10.91
C ILE A 62 -6.63 27.77 -10.26
N HIS A 63 -6.86 28.94 -9.67
CA HIS A 63 -5.87 29.75 -8.97
C HIS A 63 -6.00 29.69 -7.44
N SER A 64 -7.03 29.01 -6.93
CA SER A 64 -7.19 28.82 -5.49
C SER A 64 -6.19 27.80 -4.98
N ASP A 65 -5.80 27.95 -3.72
CA ASP A 65 -5.04 26.93 -3.04
C ASP A 65 -5.95 25.71 -2.78
N PRO A 66 -5.49 24.48 -3.11
CA PRO A 66 -6.23 23.28 -2.78
C PRO A 66 -6.24 23.05 -1.28
N GLU A 67 -7.13 22.20 -0.79
CA GLU A 67 -6.98 21.65 0.55
C GLU A 67 -5.75 20.74 0.58
N GLU A 68 -4.97 20.82 1.66
CA GLU A 68 -3.72 20.05 1.82
C GLU A 68 -3.95 18.53 1.99
N GLU A 69 -5.20 18.07 1.97
CA GLU A 69 -5.53 16.69 2.30
C GLU A 69 -5.79 15.82 1.07
N GLU A 70 -5.02 14.77 1.06
CA GLU A 70 -5.19 13.42 0.56
C GLU A 70 -5.36 13.22 -0.94
N HIS A 71 -4.33 12.60 -1.45
CA HIS A 71 -4.34 11.93 -2.72
C HIS A 71 -5.33 10.76 -2.68
N SER A 72 -6.40 10.88 -3.43
CA SER A 72 -7.44 9.86 -3.54
C SER A 72 -7.23 8.99 -4.79
N PHE A 73 -5.98 8.66 -5.14
CA PHE A 73 -5.66 7.92 -6.36
C PHE A 73 -6.40 6.60 -6.44
N GLY A 74 -7.25 6.47 -7.47
CA GLY A 74 -8.12 5.32 -7.67
C GLY A 74 -9.47 5.41 -6.96
N ASN A 75 -9.76 6.46 -6.19
CA ASN A 75 -11.06 6.60 -5.55
C ASN A 75 -12.16 6.87 -6.58
N LEU A 76 -13.32 6.26 -6.36
CA LEU A 76 -14.51 6.41 -7.20
C LEU A 76 -15.44 7.45 -6.60
N PHE A 77 -15.74 8.50 -7.34
CA PHE A 77 -16.68 9.54 -6.92
C PHE A 77 -17.92 9.61 -7.81
N GLU A 78 -19.08 9.79 -7.16
CA GLU A 78 -20.29 10.24 -7.84
C GLU A 78 -20.17 11.75 -8.13
N ILE A 79 -20.39 12.15 -9.38
CA ILE A 79 -20.30 13.52 -9.85
C ILE A 79 -21.71 14.08 -10.05
N GLU A 80 -22.05 15.19 -9.42
CA GLU A 80 -23.34 15.85 -9.51
C GLU A 80 -23.40 17.01 -10.51
N ALA A 81 -22.25 17.64 -10.79
CA ALA A 81 -22.18 18.74 -11.77
C ALA A 81 -20.76 18.84 -12.37
N GLU A 82 -20.67 19.47 -13.54
CA GLU A 82 -19.40 19.77 -14.18
C GLU A 82 -19.36 21.18 -14.75
N SER A 83 -18.19 21.80 -14.74
CA SER A 83 -17.87 23.08 -15.39
C SER A 83 -16.83 22.88 -16.50
N GLU A 84 -16.18 23.93 -16.95
CA GLU A 84 -15.08 23.84 -17.93
C GLU A 84 -13.89 23.07 -17.35
N HIS A 85 -13.49 23.34 -16.09
CA HIS A 85 -12.26 22.82 -15.51
C HIS A 85 -12.48 21.85 -14.34
N PHE A 86 -13.68 21.83 -13.74
CA PHE A 86 -13.94 21.07 -12.51
C PHE A 86 -15.11 20.11 -12.61
N TYR A 87 -15.04 19.08 -11.81
CA TYR A 87 -16.18 18.25 -11.41
C TYR A 87 -16.57 18.59 -9.97
N LYS A 88 -17.87 18.72 -9.70
CA LYS A 88 -18.42 18.80 -8.36
C LYS A 88 -18.78 17.41 -7.89
N ILE A 89 -18.21 17.01 -6.74
CA ILE A 89 -18.45 15.72 -6.12
C ILE A 89 -19.80 15.76 -5.41
N LYS A 90 -20.59 14.72 -5.57
CA LYS A 90 -21.82 14.53 -4.83
C LYS A 90 -21.51 14.17 -3.37
N SER A 91 -21.55 15.15 -2.50
CA SER A 91 -21.25 15.01 -1.07
C SER A 91 -22.06 16.03 -0.25
N ASN A 92 -21.94 15.94 1.08
CA ASN A 92 -22.50 16.96 1.99
C ASN A 92 -21.66 18.24 2.04
N TRP A 93 -20.54 18.28 1.32
CA TRP A 93 -19.59 19.38 1.28
C TRP A 93 -19.42 19.86 -0.15
N ASP A 94 -19.11 21.13 -0.37
CA ASP A 94 -18.79 21.67 -1.68
C ASP A 94 -17.35 21.31 -2.04
N TRP A 95 -17.16 20.13 -2.61
CA TRP A 95 -15.87 19.61 -3.05
C TRP A 95 -15.78 19.53 -4.56
N TYR A 96 -14.61 19.91 -5.06
CA TYR A 96 -14.33 19.96 -6.48
C TYR A 96 -12.99 19.25 -6.78
N LEU A 97 -12.94 18.55 -7.90
CA LEU A 97 -11.73 17.97 -8.47
C LEU A 97 -11.53 18.49 -9.88
N ARG A 98 -10.27 18.64 -10.30
CA ARG A 98 -9.98 19.06 -11.66
C ARG A 98 -10.37 17.96 -12.64
N LYS A 99 -10.87 18.33 -13.81
CA LYS A 99 -11.27 17.39 -14.86
C LYS A 99 -10.10 16.54 -15.36
N GLU A 100 -8.92 17.11 -15.40
CA GLU A 100 -7.70 16.43 -15.82
C GLU A 100 -7.27 15.29 -14.87
N ASP A 101 -7.71 15.34 -13.61
CA ASP A 101 -7.42 14.35 -12.59
C ASP A 101 -8.47 13.24 -12.50
N MET A 102 -9.52 13.29 -13.33
CA MET A 102 -10.66 12.38 -13.27
C MET A 102 -10.86 11.64 -14.59
N GLY A 103 -11.21 10.36 -14.51
CA GLY A 103 -11.44 9.54 -15.70
C GLY A 103 -12.15 8.22 -15.42
N SER A 104 -12.17 7.35 -16.42
CA SER A 104 -12.64 5.98 -16.26
C SER A 104 -11.56 5.11 -15.56
N TYR A 105 -11.92 3.91 -15.12
CA TYR A 105 -10.95 2.97 -14.55
C TYR A 105 -9.80 2.65 -15.53
N GLU A 106 -10.08 2.60 -16.81
CA GLU A 106 -9.10 2.34 -17.86
C GLU A 106 -8.04 3.43 -17.94
N ASP A 107 -8.40 4.68 -17.60
CA ASP A 107 -7.52 5.84 -17.63
C ASP A 107 -6.53 5.88 -16.45
N ILE A 108 -6.73 5.06 -15.40
CA ILE A 108 -5.77 4.91 -14.29
C ILE A 108 -4.46 4.36 -14.84
N GLN A 109 -3.40 5.16 -14.77
CA GLN A 109 -2.08 4.82 -15.26
C GLN A 109 -1.07 4.69 -14.13
N PHE A 110 -0.48 3.51 -14.00
CA PHE A 110 0.62 3.27 -13.10
C PHE A 110 1.93 3.58 -13.82
N THR A 111 2.34 4.84 -13.77
CA THR A 111 3.67 5.23 -14.29
C THR A 111 4.76 4.56 -13.47
N LYS A 112 5.99 4.63 -13.95
CA LYS A 112 7.12 4.06 -13.23
C LYS A 112 7.29 4.69 -11.85
N GLU A 113 7.11 5.99 -11.77
CA GLU A 113 7.17 6.77 -10.54
C GLU A 113 6.12 6.28 -9.53
N VAL A 114 4.87 6.09 -9.98
CA VAL A 114 3.77 5.58 -9.15
C VAL A 114 4.02 4.14 -8.68
N LEU A 115 4.59 3.29 -9.53
CA LEU A 115 4.88 1.89 -9.19
C LEU A 115 6.02 1.72 -8.19
N GLU A 116 6.97 2.66 -8.16
CA GLU A 116 8.19 2.57 -7.35
C GLU A 116 8.12 3.44 -6.08
N ASP A 117 7.07 4.24 -5.92
CA ASP A 117 6.89 5.11 -4.75
C ASP A 117 6.50 4.32 -3.50
N VAL A 118 7.05 4.75 -2.36
CA VAL A 118 6.90 4.06 -1.08
C VAL A 118 6.77 5.05 0.06
N HIS A 119 5.90 4.75 1.03
CA HIS A 119 5.83 5.48 2.29
C HIS A 119 7.02 5.16 3.19
N PHE A 120 7.40 3.88 3.24
CA PHE A 120 8.52 3.39 4.01
C PHE A 120 9.35 2.44 3.18
N ILE A 121 10.67 2.49 3.33
CA ILE A 121 11.60 1.53 2.76
C ILE A 121 12.80 1.36 3.69
N GLY A 122 13.08 0.12 4.10
CA GLY A 122 14.15 -0.15 5.04
C GLY A 122 14.23 -1.63 5.38
N LYS A 123 14.62 -1.93 6.60
CA LYS A 123 14.67 -3.30 7.12
C LYS A 123 14.58 -3.33 8.64
N TRP A 124 14.09 -4.42 9.15
CA TRP A 124 14.08 -4.68 10.58
C TRP A 124 15.47 -5.13 11.06
N GLU A 125 16.00 -4.49 12.09
CA GLU A 125 17.18 -4.89 12.84
C GLU A 125 16.75 -5.20 14.29
N GLY A 126 16.40 -6.47 14.54
CA GLY A 126 15.71 -6.85 15.76
C GLY A 126 14.29 -6.27 15.79
N GLU A 127 13.95 -5.51 16.84
CA GLU A 127 12.63 -4.85 16.99
C GLU A 127 12.61 -3.42 16.40
N THR A 128 13.72 -2.93 15.84
CA THR A 128 13.83 -1.58 15.30
C THR A 128 13.77 -1.61 13.79
N PHE A 129 12.86 -0.81 13.20
CA PHE A 129 12.88 -0.54 11.77
C PHE A 129 13.93 0.52 11.46
N VAL A 130 14.86 0.19 10.55
CA VAL A 130 15.92 1.08 10.09
C VAL A 130 15.59 1.52 8.67
N ASP A 131 15.25 2.79 8.53
CA ASP A 131 14.94 3.39 7.24
C ASP A 131 16.17 3.40 6.32
N GLU A 132 15.92 3.16 5.05
CA GLU A 132 16.90 3.45 4.01
C GLU A 132 17.11 4.98 3.89
N LYS A 133 18.14 5.33 3.16
CA LYS A 133 18.41 6.75 2.89
C LYS A 133 17.23 7.41 2.20
N GLU A 134 16.89 8.63 2.62
CA GLU A 134 15.85 9.46 2.01
C GLU A 134 15.98 9.50 0.47
N GLY A 135 14.84 9.37 -0.22
CA GLY A 135 14.77 9.29 -1.68
C GLY A 135 15.11 7.90 -2.26
N THR A 136 15.31 6.88 -1.43
CA THR A 136 15.41 5.50 -1.90
C THR A 136 14.03 5.02 -2.34
N THR A 137 13.96 4.40 -3.52
CA THR A 137 12.74 3.83 -4.09
C THR A 137 12.87 2.33 -4.30
N LEU A 138 11.77 1.65 -4.59
CA LEU A 138 11.77 0.22 -4.92
C LEU A 138 12.70 -0.15 -6.07
N SER A 139 13.00 0.80 -6.96
CA SER A 139 13.90 0.56 -8.10
C SER A 139 15.33 0.16 -7.71
N LYS A 140 15.73 0.36 -6.47
CA LYS A 140 17.01 -0.16 -5.96
C LYS A 140 17.04 -1.69 -5.94
N TYR A 141 15.90 -2.33 -5.64
CA TYR A 141 15.78 -3.77 -5.39
C TYR A 141 15.01 -4.51 -6.47
N PHE A 142 14.08 -3.81 -7.14
CA PHE A 142 13.18 -4.40 -8.12
C PHE A 142 13.15 -3.60 -9.41
N THR A 143 12.78 -4.25 -10.49
CA THR A 143 12.21 -3.62 -11.69
C THR A 143 10.75 -4.00 -11.73
N ILE A 144 9.85 -3.01 -11.75
CA ILE A 144 8.40 -3.22 -11.79
C ILE A 144 7.88 -2.65 -13.10
N ASP A 145 7.27 -3.51 -13.92
CA ASP A 145 6.73 -3.14 -15.22
C ASP A 145 5.24 -3.45 -15.29
N MET A 146 4.44 -2.52 -15.80
CA MET A 146 3.08 -2.82 -16.23
C MET A 146 3.08 -3.82 -17.37
N ILE A 147 2.11 -4.74 -17.34
CA ILE A 147 1.90 -5.73 -18.41
C ILE A 147 0.43 -5.83 -18.77
N SER A 148 0.14 -6.32 -19.98
CA SER A 148 -1.24 -6.58 -20.36
C SER A 148 -1.80 -7.85 -19.70
N TYR A 149 -3.12 -7.95 -19.64
CA TYR A 149 -3.80 -9.17 -19.20
C TYR A 149 -3.38 -10.40 -20.00
N GLU A 150 -3.21 -10.28 -21.33
CA GLU A 150 -2.79 -11.37 -22.21
C GLU A 150 -1.37 -11.84 -21.86
N ALA A 151 -0.46 -10.90 -21.55
CA ALA A 151 0.91 -11.22 -21.13
C ALA A 151 0.89 -11.97 -19.79
N TYR A 152 0.09 -11.51 -18.82
CA TYR A 152 -0.12 -12.19 -17.55
C TYR A 152 -0.68 -13.61 -17.75
N GLN A 153 -1.75 -13.77 -18.53
CA GLN A 153 -2.36 -15.08 -18.82
C GLN A 153 -1.39 -16.03 -19.56
N LYS A 154 -0.57 -15.50 -20.45
CA LYS A 154 0.48 -16.28 -21.13
C LYS A 154 1.53 -16.80 -20.14
N ALA A 155 1.97 -15.95 -19.22
CA ALA A 155 2.93 -16.31 -18.18
C ALA A 155 2.34 -17.33 -17.21
N LYS A 156 1.06 -17.17 -16.80
CA LYS A 156 0.32 -18.06 -15.88
C LYS A 156 0.33 -19.52 -16.33
N LYS A 157 0.26 -19.80 -17.64
CA LYS A 157 0.28 -21.17 -18.19
C LYS A 157 1.52 -21.97 -17.78
N ASN A 158 2.61 -21.29 -17.45
CA ASN A 158 3.87 -21.87 -17.02
C ASN A 158 4.32 -21.30 -15.67
N GLY A 159 3.37 -20.84 -14.87
CA GLY A 159 3.63 -20.29 -13.55
C GLY A 159 4.23 -21.31 -12.60
N TYR A 160 5.09 -20.84 -11.71
CA TYR A 160 5.70 -21.62 -10.66
C TYR A 160 4.93 -21.40 -9.35
N PHE A 161 4.36 -22.48 -8.82
CA PHE A 161 3.52 -22.51 -7.62
C PHE A 161 4.11 -23.52 -6.63
N PRO A 162 5.12 -23.15 -5.84
CA PRO A 162 5.83 -24.10 -4.98
C PRO A 162 5.07 -24.48 -3.71
N LEU A 163 4.00 -23.77 -3.36
CA LEU A 163 3.19 -24.05 -2.19
C LEU A 163 2.22 -25.20 -2.48
N LEU A 164 2.44 -26.34 -1.82
CA LEU A 164 1.56 -27.49 -1.91
C LEU A 164 0.52 -27.42 -0.79
N LYS A 165 -0.74 -27.23 -1.16
CA LYS A 165 -1.89 -27.35 -0.23
C LYS A 165 -2.31 -28.81 -0.15
N ASP A 166 -1.82 -29.52 0.85
CA ASP A 166 -2.28 -30.88 1.14
C ASP A 166 -3.43 -30.87 2.17
N THR A 167 -4.13 -31.99 2.28
CA THR A 167 -5.26 -32.17 3.20
C THR A 167 -4.92 -33.06 4.38
N LEU A 168 -3.66 -33.44 4.55
CA LEU A 168 -3.22 -34.39 5.58
C LEU A 168 -3.12 -33.73 6.94
N ILE A 169 -2.65 -32.45 6.94
CA ILE A 169 -2.52 -31.65 8.16
C ILE A 169 -3.85 -30.93 8.40
N LYS A 170 -4.51 -31.31 9.50
CA LYS A 170 -5.80 -30.73 9.90
C LYS A 170 -5.77 -30.36 11.37
N LYS A 171 -6.37 -29.22 11.67
CA LYS A 171 -6.63 -28.82 13.05
C LYS A 171 -7.64 -29.75 13.70
N LYS A 172 -7.37 -30.17 14.93
CA LYS A 172 -8.26 -30.98 15.78
C LYS A 172 -8.37 -30.34 17.15
N GLU A 173 -9.60 -30.08 17.58
CA GLU A 173 -9.88 -29.46 18.89
C GLU A 173 -9.04 -28.19 19.16
N GLY A 174 -8.96 -27.30 18.15
CA GLY A 174 -8.18 -26.07 18.25
C GLY A 174 -6.65 -26.29 18.22
N ILE A 175 -6.14 -27.51 17.95
CA ILE A 175 -4.71 -27.80 17.90
C ILE A 175 -4.30 -28.18 16.49
N LEU A 176 -3.37 -27.43 15.92
CA LEU A 176 -2.65 -27.73 14.69
C LEU A 176 -1.38 -28.47 15.05
N SER A 177 -1.27 -29.74 14.61
CA SER A 177 -0.09 -30.57 14.87
C SER A 177 0.70 -30.77 13.59
N LEU A 178 1.96 -30.31 13.59
CA LEU A 178 2.88 -30.35 12.46
C LEU A 178 3.97 -31.38 12.68
N PRO A 179 3.94 -32.55 12.00
CA PRO A 179 4.99 -33.55 12.10
C PRO A 179 6.31 -33.02 11.53
N CYS A 180 7.35 -32.98 12.35
CA CYS A 180 8.72 -32.68 11.94
C CYS A 180 9.60 -33.91 12.18
N SER A 181 10.76 -34.00 11.52
CA SER A 181 11.64 -35.16 11.67
C SER A 181 12.11 -35.37 13.10
N ASP A 182 12.46 -34.28 13.77
CA ASP A 182 13.04 -34.28 15.10
C ASP A 182 12.00 -34.10 16.21
N THR A 183 10.78 -33.63 15.87
CA THR A 183 9.75 -33.27 16.85
C THR A 183 8.36 -33.19 16.22
N VAL A 184 7.34 -32.92 17.06
CA VAL A 184 6.01 -32.51 16.60
C VAL A 184 5.72 -31.12 17.17
N VAL A 185 5.59 -30.11 16.28
CA VAL A 185 5.16 -28.79 16.69
C VAL A 185 3.65 -28.75 16.85
N LYS A 186 3.19 -28.23 17.98
CA LYS A 186 1.75 -28.05 18.27
C LYS A 186 1.46 -26.60 18.49
N LEU A 187 0.59 -26.05 17.63
CA LEU A 187 0.06 -24.70 17.75
C LEU A 187 -1.39 -24.83 18.22
N LYS A 188 -1.67 -24.23 19.37
CA LYS A 188 -3.00 -24.30 20.01
C LYS A 188 -3.69 -22.95 19.88
N ASP A 189 -4.92 -22.97 19.38
CA ASP A 189 -5.76 -21.78 19.38
C ASP A 189 -6.09 -21.37 20.81
N VAL A 190 -6.08 -20.07 21.07
CA VAL A 190 -6.48 -19.44 22.32
C VAL A 190 -7.64 -18.51 22.02
N GLU A 191 -8.77 -18.70 22.70
CA GLU A 191 -9.89 -17.77 22.62
C GLU A 191 -9.58 -16.51 23.43
N MET A 192 -9.99 -15.35 22.92
CA MET A 192 -9.81 -14.09 23.62
C MET A 192 -10.59 -14.09 24.93
N THR A 193 -9.89 -13.84 26.02
CA THR A 193 -10.45 -13.67 27.37
C THR A 193 -9.86 -12.42 28.02
N PRO A 194 -10.36 -11.96 29.20
CA PRO A 194 -9.70 -10.87 29.90
C PRO A 194 -8.25 -11.15 30.35
N GLN A 195 -7.82 -12.43 30.33
CA GLN A 195 -6.49 -12.86 30.75
C GLN A 195 -5.61 -13.30 29.57
N ASP A 196 -6.21 -13.71 28.45
CA ASP A 196 -5.50 -14.28 27.31
C ASP A 196 -5.87 -13.51 26.03
N ASP A 197 -4.88 -13.23 25.21
CA ASP A 197 -5.07 -12.65 23.89
C ASP A 197 -5.52 -13.71 22.89
N LEU A 198 -6.20 -13.28 21.83
CA LEU A 198 -6.59 -14.15 20.71
C LEU A 198 -5.36 -14.73 20.02
N GLU A 199 -5.31 -16.04 19.85
CA GLU A 199 -4.38 -16.71 18.94
C GLU A 199 -5.10 -17.75 18.12
N VAL A 200 -5.05 -17.66 16.80
CA VAL A 200 -5.62 -18.68 15.90
C VAL A 200 -4.59 -19.00 14.82
N TYR A 201 -4.40 -20.30 14.56
CA TYR A 201 -3.40 -20.74 13.59
C TYR A 201 -4.03 -21.53 12.47
N GLU A 202 -3.63 -21.26 11.22
CA GLU A 202 -4.08 -21.97 10.04
C GLU A 202 -2.90 -22.51 9.22
N TYR A 203 -3.03 -23.78 8.81
CA TYR A 203 -2.07 -24.39 7.89
C TYR A 203 -2.40 -24.00 6.45
N GLU A 204 -1.50 -23.27 5.79
CA GLU A 204 -1.67 -22.85 4.41
C GLU A 204 -1.08 -23.84 3.38
N GLY A 205 -0.09 -24.60 3.77
CA GLY A 205 0.54 -25.59 2.90
C GLY A 205 2.01 -25.82 3.21
N GLU A 206 2.68 -26.58 2.33
CA GLU A 206 4.10 -26.86 2.38
C GLU A 206 4.83 -26.14 1.23
N MET A 207 5.85 -25.36 1.56
CA MET A 207 6.80 -24.80 0.60
C MET A 207 7.89 -25.87 0.34
N GLN A 208 7.57 -26.82 -0.54
CA GLN A 208 8.39 -28.04 -0.74
C GLN A 208 9.87 -27.77 -1.03
N PRO A 209 10.25 -26.81 -1.92
CA PRO A 209 11.66 -26.65 -2.30
C PRO A 209 12.59 -26.17 -1.18
N ILE A 210 12.00 -25.68 -0.07
CA ILE A 210 12.76 -25.23 1.12
C ILE A 210 12.35 -25.99 2.39
N HIS A 211 11.54 -27.05 2.26
CA HIS A 211 11.10 -27.93 3.35
C HIS A 211 10.45 -27.20 4.53
N GLN A 212 9.57 -26.22 4.24
CA GLN A 212 8.90 -25.44 5.26
C GLN A 212 7.38 -25.63 5.22
N TYR A 213 6.74 -25.76 6.38
CA TYR A 213 5.31 -25.53 6.50
C TYR A 213 5.05 -24.03 6.54
N LEU A 214 4.03 -23.55 5.82
CA LEU A 214 3.55 -22.19 5.90
C LEU A 214 2.31 -22.12 6.79
N ILE A 215 2.36 -21.25 7.77
CA ILE A 215 1.31 -21.06 8.78
C ILE A 215 0.87 -19.60 8.75
N ALA A 216 -0.44 -19.36 8.80
CA ALA A 216 -1.01 -18.07 9.14
C ALA A 216 -1.34 -18.05 10.63
N GLY A 217 -0.96 -16.99 11.32
CA GLY A 217 -1.34 -16.68 12.69
C GLY A 217 -2.24 -15.45 12.72
N TYR A 218 -3.32 -15.51 13.48
CA TYR A 218 -4.23 -14.40 13.70
C TYR A 218 -4.22 -14.10 15.21
N TYR A 219 -3.94 -12.85 15.52
CA TYR A 219 -3.83 -12.33 16.88
C TYR A 219 -4.83 -11.21 17.09
N TYR A 220 -4.99 -10.75 18.33
CA TYR A 220 -5.80 -9.55 18.57
C TYR A 220 -5.17 -8.35 17.86
N GLU A 221 -5.93 -7.73 16.96
CA GLU A 221 -5.50 -6.58 16.12
C GLU A 221 -4.26 -6.83 15.25
N ALA A 222 -3.85 -8.08 15.06
CA ALA A 222 -2.69 -8.41 14.26
C ALA A 222 -2.85 -9.74 13.51
N GLY A 223 -2.15 -9.88 12.41
CA GLY A 223 -1.99 -11.13 11.67
C GLY A 223 -0.56 -11.30 11.19
N GLY A 224 -0.13 -12.52 10.98
CA GLY A 224 1.22 -12.76 10.50
C GLY A 224 1.36 -14.11 9.83
N LYS A 225 2.45 -14.27 9.11
CA LYS A 225 2.81 -15.56 8.52
C LYS A 225 4.19 -15.99 9.01
N PHE A 226 4.38 -17.28 9.10
CA PHE A 226 5.66 -17.84 9.48
C PHE A 226 5.87 -19.23 8.88
N PHE A 227 7.12 -19.56 8.73
CA PHE A 227 7.55 -20.91 8.39
C PHE A 227 7.81 -21.75 9.64
N ILE A 228 7.54 -23.05 9.52
CA ILE A 228 8.01 -24.06 10.46
C ILE A 228 8.88 -25.06 9.69
N ASP A 229 10.14 -25.15 10.08
CA ASP A 229 11.09 -26.08 9.48
C ASP A 229 10.66 -27.53 9.72
N LYS A 230 10.49 -28.30 8.65
CA LYS A 230 9.97 -29.67 8.69
C LYS A 230 10.92 -30.66 9.36
N ARG A 231 12.17 -30.33 9.55
CA ARG A 231 13.12 -31.18 10.28
C ARG A 231 13.13 -30.82 11.76
N THR A 232 13.41 -29.55 12.08
CA THR A 232 13.71 -29.10 13.44
C THR A 232 12.51 -28.58 14.20
N GLY A 233 11.42 -28.18 13.51
CA GLY A 233 10.30 -27.47 14.10
C GLY A 233 10.59 -25.98 14.40
N HIS A 234 11.71 -25.44 13.95
CA HIS A 234 12.08 -24.03 14.19
C HIS A 234 11.11 -23.11 13.46
N LYS A 235 10.61 -22.06 14.14
CA LYS A 235 9.76 -21.01 13.61
C LYS A 235 10.62 -19.90 12.99
N THR A 236 10.27 -19.46 11.77
CA THR A 236 10.86 -18.29 11.12
C THR A 236 9.75 -17.36 10.66
N GLU A 237 9.68 -16.15 11.21
CA GLU A 237 8.66 -15.17 10.87
C GLU A 237 8.96 -14.51 9.53
N ILE A 238 7.89 -14.14 8.82
CA ILE A 238 7.91 -13.40 7.56
C ILE A 238 6.76 -12.39 7.55
N GLU A 239 6.93 -11.27 6.83
CA GLU A 239 5.99 -10.16 6.94
C GLU A 239 4.61 -10.44 6.32
N SER A 240 4.55 -11.21 5.22
CA SER A 240 3.30 -11.46 4.47
C SER A 240 3.36 -12.77 3.69
N HIS A 241 2.41 -13.01 2.78
CA HIS A 241 2.36 -14.25 2.00
C HIS A 241 3.61 -14.41 1.11
N PRO A 242 4.32 -15.54 1.21
CA PRO A 242 5.61 -15.73 0.53
C PRO A 242 5.48 -16.32 -0.86
N TYR A 243 6.30 -15.82 -1.77
CA TYR A 243 6.51 -16.33 -3.12
C TYR A 243 7.97 -16.67 -3.31
N LEU A 244 8.29 -17.97 -3.41
CA LEU A 244 9.64 -18.46 -3.60
C LEU A 244 10.04 -18.36 -5.07
N SER A 245 11.22 -17.79 -5.35
CA SER A 245 11.77 -17.74 -6.71
C SER A 245 12.06 -19.15 -7.25
N PRO A 246 11.97 -19.39 -8.59
CA PRO A 246 12.18 -20.73 -9.17
C PRO A 246 13.57 -21.32 -8.91
N ASP A 247 14.58 -20.50 -8.72
CA ASP A 247 15.93 -20.93 -8.35
C ASP A 247 16.09 -21.18 -6.84
N GLY A 248 15.07 -20.85 -6.05
CA GLY A 248 15.04 -21.04 -4.61
C GLY A 248 15.97 -20.13 -3.81
N LYS A 249 16.44 -19.03 -4.42
CA LYS A 249 17.39 -18.11 -3.77
C LYS A 249 16.74 -16.94 -3.06
N TYR A 250 15.53 -16.58 -3.45
CA TYR A 250 14.82 -15.43 -2.93
C TYR A 250 13.37 -15.76 -2.59
N ILE A 251 12.85 -15.07 -1.60
CA ILE A 251 11.43 -15.04 -1.28
C ILE A 251 10.99 -13.59 -1.35
N ILE A 252 9.94 -13.31 -2.13
CA ILE A 252 9.22 -12.05 -2.07
C ILE A 252 7.98 -12.30 -1.22
N THR A 253 7.70 -11.46 -0.23
CA THR A 253 6.40 -11.44 0.42
C THR A 253 5.58 -10.27 -0.07
N LEU A 254 4.28 -10.49 -0.25
CA LEU A 254 3.31 -9.47 -0.61
C LEU A 254 2.05 -9.65 0.25
N GLY A 255 1.53 -8.56 0.78
CA GLY A 255 0.29 -8.54 1.53
C GLY A 255 -0.22 -7.12 1.74
N VAL A 256 -1.50 -7.01 2.08
CA VAL A 256 -2.09 -5.73 2.49
C VAL A 256 -1.67 -5.46 3.93
N THR A 257 -1.29 -4.23 4.24
CA THR A 257 -0.95 -3.83 5.61
C THR A 257 -2.19 -3.92 6.50
N GLU A 258 -2.00 -4.21 7.79
CA GLU A 258 -3.09 -4.35 8.77
C GLU A 258 -3.96 -3.09 8.90
N MET A 259 -3.39 -1.92 8.62
CA MET A 259 -4.14 -0.65 8.59
C MET A 259 -4.92 -0.43 7.29
N GLY A 260 -4.96 -1.43 6.39
CA GLY A 260 -5.82 -1.43 5.20
C GLY A 260 -5.39 -0.50 4.07
N GLY A 261 -4.29 0.22 4.21
CA GLY A 261 -3.97 1.34 3.34
C GLY A 261 -2.76 1.17 2.41
N ALA A 262 -2.07 0.01 2.39
CA ALA A 262 -0.88 -0.13 1.56
C ALA A 262 -0.55 -1.61 1.25
N THR A 263 0.25 -1.86 0.23
CA THR A 263 0.90 -3.17 0.03
C THR A 263 2.24 -3.18 0.76
N ALA A 264 2.40 -4.11 1.69
CA ALA A 264 3.71 -4.47 2.20
C ALA A 264 4.41 -5.40 1.19
N ILE A 265 5.64 -5.06 0.82
CA ILE A 265 6.51 -5.90 0.00
C ILE A 265 7.84 -6.11 0.73
N ALA A 266 8.27 -7.36 0.90
CA ALA A 266 9.59 -7.63 1.42
C ALA A 266 10.36 -8.62 0.54
N LEU A 267 11.67 -8.46 0.51
CA LEU A 267 12.61 -9.34 -0.19
C LEU A 267 13.50 -10.04 0.85
N TYR A 268 13.46 -11.35 0.84
CA TYR A 268 14.37 -12.18 1.63
C TYR A 268 15.32 -12.96 0.72
N LYS A 269 16.56 -13.05 1.12
CA LYS A 269 17.56 -13.95 0.53
C LYS A 269 17.57 -15.26 1.30
N VAL A 270 17.47 -16.38 0.61
CA VAL A 270 17.64 -17.70 1.20
C VAL A 270 19.15 -17.97 1.36
N LEU A 271 19.62 -17.99 2.60
CA LEU A 271 21.02 -18.23 2.92
C LEU A 271 21.34 -19.72 2.93
N SER A 272 20.42 -20.53 3.45
CA SER A 272 20.54 -21.99 3.52
C SER A 272 19.14 -22.62 3.51
N LYS A 273 19.05 -23.83 2.98
CA LYS A 273 17.84 -24.66 3.04
C LYS A 273 17.88 -25.66 4.21
N GLU A 274 19.07 -26.05 4.65
CA GLU A 274 19.32 -27.00 5.75
C GLU A 274 20.59 -26.62 6.52
N PRO A 275 20.48 -26.11 7.75
CA PRO A 275 19.25 -25.62 8.37
C PRO A 275 18.68 -24.44 7.60
N PHE A 276 17.34 -24.28 7.61
CA PHE A 276 16.70 -23.17 6.90
C PHE A 276 17.09 -21.82 7.54
N ALA A 277 17.54 -20.90 6.70
CA ALA A 277 17.91 -19.55 7.10
C ALA A 277 17.63 -18.56 5.97
N ILE A 278 17.05 -17.43 6.33
CA ILE A 278 16.78 -16.30 5.44
C ILE A 278 17.33 -15.01 6.04
N GLU A 279 17.58 -14.05 5.18
CA GLU A 279 18.00 -12.69 5.53
C GLU A 279 17.06 -11.70 4.87
N LEU A 280 16.48 -10.78 5.64
CA LEU A 280 15.71 -9.68 5.11
C LEU A 280 16.64 -8.69 4.39
N VAL A 281 16.43 -8.51 3.09
CA VAL A 281 17.18 -7.57 2.25
C VAL A 281 16.55 -6.19 2.31
N VAL A 282 15.21 -6.12 2.19
CA VAL A 282 14.43 -4.89 2.26
C VAL A 282 12.98 -5.22 2.57
N SER A 283 12.34 -4.32 3.30
CA SER A 283 10.89 -4.21 3.47
C SER A 283 10.44 -2.82 3.04
N ALA A 284 9.27 -2.72 2.42
CA ALA A 284 8.71 -1.45 2.00
C ALA A 284 7.17 -1.47 2.01
N TRP A 285 6.57 -0.30 2.21
CA TRP A 285 5.14 -0.06 2.06
C TRP A 285 4.91 0.82 0.84
N ILE A 286 4.16 0.30 -0.12
CA ILE A 286 3.90 0.92 -1.41
C ILE A 286 2.80 1.98 -1.27
N SER A 287 3.00 3.17 -1.86
CA SER A 287 2.13 4.34 -1.65
C SER A 287 0.81 4.28 -2.43
N TYR A 288 0.81 3.76 -3.66
CA TYR A 288 -0.28 4.02 -4.60
C TYR A 288 -1.02 2.79 -5.12
N TRP A 289 -0.55 1.58 -4.81
CA TRP A 289 -1.21 0.38 -5.32
C TRP A 289 -1.21 -0.76 -4.31
N VAL A 290 -2.22 -1.59 -4.46
CA VAL A 290 -2.42 -2.78 -3.63
C VAL A 290 -2.34 -4.03 -4.49
N ALA A 291 -1.59 -5.01 -4.01
CA ALA A 291 -1.58 -6.34 -4.60
C ALA A 291 -2.84 -7.10 -4.17
N TYR A 292 -3.58 -7.65 -5.13
CA TYR A 292 -4.68 -8.54 -4.79
C TYR A 292 -4.17 -9.80 -4.09
N GLU A 293 -4.90 -10.25 -3.10
CA GLU A 293 -4.65 -11.58 -2.54
C GLU A 293 -4.73 -12.63 -3.65
N ALA A 294 -3.79 -13.57 -3.63
CA ALA A 294 -3.73 -14.61 -4.63
C ALA A 294 -4.99 -15.47 -4.59
N SER A 295 -5.78 -15.44 -5.65
CA SER A 295 -6.98 -16.24 -5.84
C SER A 295 -6.81 -17.19 -7.04
N LYS A 296 -7.80 -18.06 -7.25
CA LYS A 296 -7.81 -18.94 -8.42
C LYS A 296 -7.79 -18.16 -9.74
N ASN A 297 -8.50 -17.03 -9.79
CA ASN A 297 -8.61 -16.20 -10.99
C ASN A 297 -7.41 -15.26 -11.15
N ARG A 298 -6.87 -14.76 -10.05
CA ARG A 298 -5.76 -13.80 -9.96
C ARG A 298 -4.58 -14.33 -9.13
N PRO A 299 -4.01 -15.52 -9.46
CA PRO A 299 -2.88 -16.03 -8.70
C PRO A 299 -1.64 -15.16 -8.87
N THR A 300 -0.92 -14.93 -7.79
CA THR A 300 0.44 -14.39 -7.83
C THR A 300 1.42 -15.55 -8.00
N PHE A 301 2.37 -15.45 -8.92
CA PHE A 301 3.29 -16.55 -9.24
C PHE A 301 4.57 -16.05 -9.90
N PHE A 302 5.66 -16.82 -9.76
CA PHE A 302 6.85 -16.60 -10.56
C PHE A 302 6.70 -17.22 -11.96
N GLY A 303 7.05 -16.45 -12.98
CA GLY A 303 7.19 -16.94 -14.35
C GLY A 303 8.53 -17.64 -14.61
N LYS A 304 8.65 -18.29 -15.77
CA LYS A 304 9.92 -18.92 -16.22
C LYS A 304 11.04 -17.91 -16.44
N ASP A 305 10.71 -16.65 -16.64
CA ASP A 305 11.65 -15.55 -16.79
C ASP A 305 12.21 -15.03 -15.44
N GLY A 306 11.79 -15.66 -14.33
CA GLY A 306 12.20 -15.28 -12.98
C GLY A 306 11.54 -14.00 -12.45
N CYS A 307 10.50 -13.49 -13.12
CA CYS A 307 9.70 -12.37 -12.63
C CYS A 307 8.49 -12.87 -11.84
N LEU A 308 8.12 -12.15 -10.78
CA LEU A 308 6.86 -12.35 -10.07
C LEU A 308 5.75 -11.59 -10.80
N TYR A 309 4.65 -12.26 -11.09
CA TYR A 309 3.47 -11.74 -11.78
C TYR A 309 2.35 -11.50 -10.77
N VAL A 310 1.83 -10.28 -10.71
CA VAL A 310 0.88 -9.83 -9.68
C VAL A 310 -0.27 -9.09 -10.33
N ALA A 311 -1.50 -9.36 -9.85
CA ALA A 311 -2.65 -8.50 -10.11
C ALA A 311 -2.67 -7.38 -9.07
N ILE A 312 -2.86 -6.14 -9.53
CA ILE A 312 -2.85 -4.95 -8.67
C ILE A 312 -4.06 -4.06 -8.94
N ASP A 313 -4.37 -3.20 -7.99
CA ASP A 313 -5.30 -2.10 -8.17
C ASP A 313 -4.73 -0.81 -7.56
N ALA A 314 -5.31 0.33 -7.89
CA ALA A 314 -5.02 1.55 -7.16
C ALA A 314 -5.53 1.41 -5.72
N LEU A 315 -4.84 2.04 -4.78
CA LEU A 315 -5.08 1.86 -3.35
C LEU A 315 -6.56 2.03 -2.98
N ASP A 316 -7.13 3.16 -3.33
CA ASP A 316 -8.51 3.48 -2.94
C ASP A 316 -9.57 2.70 -3.73
N SER A 317 -9.27 2.25 -4.96
CA SER A 317 -10.20 1.41 -5.72
C SER A 317 -10.28 -0.02 -5.17
N TYR A 318 -9.23 -0.49 -4.50
CA TYR A 318 -9.18 -1.82 -3.91
C TYR A 318 -10.27 -2.04 -2.86
N GLU A 319 -10.54 -1.07 -1.99
CA GLU A 319 -11.55 -1.18 -0.93
C GLU A 319 -12.97 -1.42 -1.48
N TYR A 320 -13.27 -0.85 -2.64
CA TYR A 320 -14.56 -1.06 -3.32
C TYR A 320 -14.61 -2.37 -4.14
N ASN A 321 -13.47 -2.85 -4.59
CA ASN A 321 -13.36 -3.88 -5.61
C ASN A 321 -12.90 -5.25 -5.11
N TYR A 322 -12.34 -5.36 -3.89
CA TYR A 322 -11.65 -6.58 -3.45
C TYR A 322 -12.56 -7.83 -3.35
N LYS A 323 -13.86 -7.65 -3.15
CA LYS A 323 -14.81 -8.75 -2.97
C LYS A 323 -15.32 -9.35 -4.29
N GLU A 324 -15.08 -8.69 -5.41
CA GLU A 324 -15.61 -9.11 -6.70
C GLU A 324 -14.48 -9.62 -7.61
N GLU A 325 -14.37 -10.95 -7.74
CA GLU A 325 -13.33 -11.60 -8.57
C GLU A 325 -13.36 -11.17 -10.05
N ASP A 326 -14.50 -10.66 -10.54
CA ASP A 326 -14.69 -10.28 -11.94
C ASP A 326 -14.43 -8.78 -12.22
N LYS A 327 -14.12 -7.97 -11.20
CA LYS A 327 -13.80 -6.55 -11.44
C LYS A 327 -12.48 -6.37 -12.17
N PRO A 328 -12.37 -5.32 -13.00
CA PRO A 328 -11.15 -5.03 -13.71
C PRO A 328 -10.00 -4.79 -12.72
N CYS A 329 -8.83 -5.26 -13.06
CA CYS A 329 -7.59 -5.00 -12.34
C CYS A 329 -6.44 -4.82 -13.33
N LYS A 330 -5.36 -4.26 -12.86
CA LYS A 330 -4.14 -4.08 -13.64
C LYS A 330 -3.14 -5.20 -13.29
N TYR A 331 -2.10 -5.35 -14.08
CA TYR A 331 -1.11 -6.41 -13.89
C TYR A 331 0.30 -5.85 -13.97
N VAL A 332 1.15 -6.32 -13.07
CA VAL A 332 2.59 -6.02 -13.08
C VAL A 332 3.41 -7.29 -13.10
N ARG A 333 4.64 -7.15 -13.57
CA ARG A 333 5.71 -8.10 -13.30
C ARG A 333 6.81 -7.44 -12.50
N ILE A 334 7.31 -8.14 -11.49
CA ILE A 334 8.34 -7.68 -10.56
C ILE A 334 9.57 -8.56 -10.76
N LYS A 335 10.70 -7.96 -11.11
CA LYS A 335 11.98 -8.64 -11.27
C LYS A 335 12.94 -8.20 -10.19
N ILE A 336 13.56 -9.15 -9.50
CA ILE A 336 14.63 -8.91 -8.51
C ILE A 336 15.89 -8.48 -9.27
N LYS A 337 16.58 -7.44 -8.77
CA LYS A 337 17.86 -6.92 -9.33
C LYS A 337 19.09 -7.62 -8.78
#